data_3e15a7fa7968b863bb9ace9aa26328b6
#
_entry.id   3e15a7fa7968b863bb9ace9aa26328b6
#
_cell.length_a   1.000
_cell.length_b   1.000
_cell.length_c   1.000
_cell.angle_alpha   90.00
_cell.angle_beta   90.00
_cell.angle_gamma   90.00
#
_symmetry.space_group_name_H-M   'P 1'
#
loop_
_entity.id
_entity.type
_entity.pdbx_description
1 polymer ?
#
loop_
_entity_poly.entity_id
_entity_poly.type
_entity_poly.pdbx_seq_one_letter_code
_entity_poly.pdbx_strand_id
1 'polypeptide(L)'
;MKNKVLVLDDEKNIRDIFTLLLQEKGYVVETAANGAEALERAKSFDPDILLLDMNLPDIPGMEVLSRFERLLPKCQIVIITAYGTIKSAVEATKLGAYAYLEKPVDNDELLLMISRALKVKTLEAEVEDLKTELTSRYRFANIVGTSGKMNSVFQMMHRIARVEGTVLITGESGTGKELVARAIHFNGLRKDGPFVVVNCGAIPRDLIESEFFGHSKGAFTDAKTETTGKFELAHKGTIFLDEVAELSQDAQVKLLRALGEKEIVKVGGTKTIPVDVRVIAATNKKLDEEVKKGHFREDLYFRLAVLSLYLPPLRDRTEDIPLLCEHFLKKYSGELKKEIKGISEEALESLRRYAWPGNVRELENVIYESMVLCNDMSLDENCLPLRIKSGALTTLADEDRGFGQGRPNIKNSLRKTALQAAENAEKALIEKALREANGNKTLAAKALGVSRKTLFNKIKALRIPG
;
A
#
# COMPACT_ATOMS: atom_id res chain seq x y z
N MET A 1 -22.63 -3.58 17.88
CA MET A 1 -22.97 -4.42 19.07
C MET A 1 -22.88 -3.54 20.31
N LYS A 2 -23.60 -3.86 21.40
CA LYS A 2 -23.43 -3.12 22.66
C LYS A 2 -22.20 -3.66 23.40
N ASN A 3 -21.35 -2.79 23.91
CA ASN A 3 -20.14 -3.18 24.65
C ASN A 3 -20.51 -3.84 25.99
N LYS A 4 -19.77 -4.87 26.37
CA LYS A 4 -20.01 -5.72 27.53
C LYS A 4 -19.01 -5.40 28.65
N VAL A 5 -19.50 -5.17 29.83
CA VAL A 5 -18.67 -4.88 31.02
C VAL A 5 -18.95 -5.91 32.10
N LEU A 6 -17.91 -6.56 32.58
CA LEU A 6 -17.97 -7.44 33.73
C LEU A 6 -17.47 -6.66 34.98
N VAL A 7 -18.28 -6.58 36.00
CA VAL A 7 -17.94 -5.90 37.27
C VAL A 7 -17.64 -6.97 38.34
N LEU A 8 -16.41 -7.01 38.80
CA LEU A 8 -15.94 -7.92 39.83
C LEU A 8 -15.57 -7.14 41.10
N ASP A 9 -16.40 -7.24 42.10
CA ASP A 9 -16.25 -6.59 43.39
C ASP A 9 -16.98 -7.43 44.45
N ASP A 10 -16.46 -7.60 45.65
CA ASP A 10 -17.13 -8.39 46.72
C ASP A 10 -18.30 -7.63 47.35
N GLU A 11 -18.27 -6.28 47.29
CA GLU A 11 -19.31 -5.43 47.87
C GLU A 11 -20.52 -5.33 46.89
N LYS A 12 -21.67 -5.86 47.34
CA LYS A 12 -22.90 -5.83 46.56
C LYS A 12 -23.33 -4.42 46.15
N ASN A 13 -23.21 -3.46 47.07
CA ASN A 13 -23.63 -2.08 46.83
C ASN A 13 -22.81 -1.44 45.67
N ILE A 14 -21.52 -1.71 45.59
CA ILE A 14 -20.65 -1.21 44.55
C ILE A 14 -21.04 -1.84 43.20
N ARG A 15 -21.27 -3.15 43.18
CA ARG A 15 -21.75 -3.82 41.96
C ARG A 15 -23.08 -3.24 41.45
N ASP A 16 -24.03 -2.97 42.36
CA ASP A 16 -25.34 -2.41 42.01
C ASP A 16 -25.21 -0.98 41.46
N ILE A 17 -24.37 -0.13 42.07
CA ILE A 17 -24.09 1.25 41.62
C ILE A 17 -23.46 1.24 40.22
N PHE A 18 -22.40 0.47 40.01
CA PHE A 18 -21.74 0.41 38.69
C PHE A 18 -22.65 -0.21 37.63
N THR A 19 -23.48 -1.18 37.99
CA THR A 19 -24.46 -1.75 37.07
C THR A 19 -25.45 -0.70 36.59
N LEU A 20 -26.03 0.07 37.50
CA LEU A 20 -26.99 1.13 37.15
C LEU A 20 -26.33 2.21 36.29
N LEU A 21 -25.17 2.70 36.70
CA LEU A 21 -24.41 3.72 35.97
C LEU A 21 -24.08 3.29 34.53
N LEU A 22 -23.57 2.07 34.36
CA LEU A 22 -23.13 1.57 33.07
C LEU A 22 -24.32 1.19 32.19
N GLN A 23 -25.40 0.63 32.73
CA GLN A 23 -26.60 0.34 31.97
C GLN A 23 -27.29 1.61 31.48
N GLU A 24 -27.29 2.69 32.25
CA GLU A 24 -27.80 4.02 31.84
C GLU A 24 -27.02 4.54 30.62
N LYS A 25 -25.71 4.27 30.53
CA LYS A 25 -24.86 4.62 29.40
C LYS A 25 -24.95 3.63 28.25
N GLY A 26 -25.81 2.60 28.34
CA GLY A 26 -26.09 1.64 27.25
C GLY A 26 -25.15 0.44 27.16
N TYR A 27 -24.31 0.21 28.18
CA TYR A 27 -23.49 -1.00 28.29
C TYR A 27 -24.32 -2.22 28.70
N VAL A 28 -23.87 -3.42 28.28
CA VAL A 28 -24.40 -4.68 28.83
C VAL A 28 -23.51 -5.08 30.00
N VAL A 29 -24.09 -5.23 31.16
CA VAL A 29 -23.32 -5.44 32.42
C VAL A 29 -23.67 -6.78 33.02
N GLU A 30 -22.65 -7.56 33.34
CA GLU A 30 -22.71 -8.68 34.28
C GLU A 30 -21.84 -8.39 35.51
N THR A 31 -22.17 -9.04 36.62
CA THR A 31 -21.43 -8.85 37.86
C THR A 31 -20.98 -10.18 38.43
N ALA A 32 -19.86 -10.18 39.14
CA ALA A 32 -19.37 -11.32 39.91
C ALA A 32 -18.95 -10.86 41.31
N ALA A 33 -19.18 -11.69 42.33
CA ALA A 33 -18.87 -11.40 43.74
C ALA A 33 -17.47 -11.89 44.16
N ASN A 34 -16.85 -12.73 43.36
CA ASN A 34 -15.54 -13.32 43.65
C ASN A 34 -14.82 -13.71 42.33
N GLY A 35 -13.51 -13.99 42.44
CA GLY A 35 -12.67 -14.28 41.28
C GLY A 35 -13.05 -15.55 40.54
N ALA A 36 -13.47 -16.60 41.23
CA ALA A 36 -13.87 -17.87 40.62
C ALA A 36 -15.13 -17.67 39.76
N GLU A 37 -16.14 -16.98 40.28
CA GLU A 37 -17.36 -16.63 39.54
C GLU A 37 -17.06 -15.77 38.31
N ALA A 38 -16.19 -14.78 38.44
CA ALA A 38 -15.80 -13.91 37.34
C ALA A 38 -15.14 -14.70 36.19
N LEU A 39 -14.22 -15.61 36.49
CA LEU A 39 -13.54 -16.46 35.51
C LEU A 39 -14.50 -17.43 34.81
N GLU A 40 -15.54 -17.90 35.47
CA GLU A 40 -16.57 -18.74 34.88
C GLU A 40 -17.47 -17.93 33.94
N ARG A 41 -18.00 -16.78 34.43
CA ARG A 41 -18.85 -15.88 33.63
C ARG A 41 -18.13 -15.33 32.43
N ALA A 42 -16.85 -15.03 32.53
CA ALA A 42 -16.03 -14.50 31.45
C ALA A 42 -16.06 -15.39 30.20
N LYS A 43 -16.12 -16.72 30.34
CA LYS A 43 -16.14 -17.67 29.24
C LYS A 43 -17.40 -17.61 28.38
N SER A 44 -18.55 -17.33 29.01
CA SER A 44 -19.86 -17.28 28.33
C SER A 44 -20.25 -15.85 27.96
N PHE A 45 -19.90 -14.90 28.78
CA PHE A 45 -20.25 -13.48 28.59
C PHE A 45 -19.32 -12.79 27.58
N ASP A 46 -18.02 -13.17 27.52
CA ASP A 46 -16.99 -12.58 26.67
C ASP A 46 -16.95 -11.04 26.81
N PRO A 47 -16.52 -10.51 27.98
CA PRO A 47 -16.55 -9.08 28.27
C PRO A 47 -15.53 -8.30 27.45
N ASP A 48 -15.89 -7.06 27.07
CA ASP A 48 -14.98 -6.09 26.47
C ASP A 48 -14.09 -5.44 27.53
N ILE A 49 -14.66 -5.24 28.73
CA ILE A 49 -13.99 -4.64 29.90
C ILE A 49 -14.27 -5.48 31.13
N LEU A 50 -13.25 -5.65 31.96
CA LEU A 50 -13.34 -6.10 33.32
C LEU A 50 -13.04 -4.92 34.27
N LEU A 51 -13.98 -4.58 35.14
CA LEU A 51 -13.73 -3.75 36.33
C LEU A 51 -13.39 -4.69 37.49
N LEU A 52 -12.15 -4.63 37.98
CA LEU A 52 -11.59 -5.59 38.90
C LEU A 52 -11.28 -4.92 40.24
N ASP A 53 -11.96 -5.33 41.31
CA ASP A 53 -11.47 -5.03 42.68
C ASP A 53 -10.28 -5.94 43.01
N MET A 54 -9.30 -5.35 43.68
CA MET A 54 -8.10 -6.07 44.13
C MET A 54 -8.35 -6.90 45.40
N ASN A 55 -9.32 -6.48 46.20
CA ASN A 55 -9.64 -7.14 47.49
C ASN A 55 -10.80 -8.12 47.29
N LEU A 56 -10.49 -9.35 46.94
CA LEU A 56 -11.47 -10.40 46.72
C LEU A 56 -11.34 -11.47 47.81
N PRO A 57 -12.46 -12.14 48.18
CA PRO A 57 -12.48 -13.07 49.28
C PRO A 57 -11.83 -14.43 48.99
N ASP A 58 -11.69 -14.82 47.70
CA ASP A 58 -11.27 -16.16 47.25
C ASP A 58 -9.91 -16.19 46.60
N ILE A 59 -9.67 -15.30 45.61
CA ILE A 59 -8.45 -15.27 44.81
C ILE A 59 -7.87 -13.85 44.84
N PRO A 60 -6.57 -13.66 45.06
CA PRO A 60 -5.96 -12.33 44.98
C PRO A 60 -6.22 -11.66 43.66
N GLY A 61 -6.59 -10.36 43.63
CA GLY A 61 -6.90 -9.63 42.39
C GLY A 61 -5.80 -9.67 41.31
N MET A 62 -4.52 -9.66 41.75
CA MET A 62 -3.38 -9.82 40.81
C MET A 62 -3.35 -11.18 40.14
N GLU A 63 -3.80 -12.24 40.80
CA GLU A 63 -3.91 -13.56 40.20
C GLU A 63 -5.10 -13.63 39.23
N VAL A 64 -6.22 -12.99 39.56
CA VAL A 64 -7.37 -12.85 38.67
C VAL A 64 -6.94 -12.11 37.38
N LEU A 65 -6.24 -10.98 37.53
CA LEU A 65 -5.67 -10.22 36.40
C LEU A 65 -4.86 -11.13 35.49
N SER A 66 -3.90 -11.87 36.02
CA SER A 66 -3.03 -12.76 35.25
C SER A 66 -3.79 -13.90 34.54
N ARG A 67 -4.86 -14.39 35.14
CA ARG A 67 -5.72 -15.44 34.57
C ARG A 67 -6.60 -14.87 33.46
N PHE A 68 -7.17 -13.67 33.64
CA PHE A 68 -7.97 -12.98 32.63
C PHE A 68 -7.14 -12.63 31.40
N GLU A 69 -5.94 -12.08 31.57
CA GLU A 69 -5.02 -11.78 30.46
C GLU A 69 -4.73 -13.00 29.58
N ARG A 70 -4.61 -14.18 30.20
CA ARG A 70 -4.40 -15.44 29.45
C ARG A 70 -5.69 -15.97 28.81
N LEU A 71 -6.83 -15.80 29.48
CA LEU A 71 -8.13 -16.34 29.03
C LEU A 71 -8.74 -15.46 27.93
N LEU A 72 -8.70 -14.17 28.10
CA LEU A 72 -9.31 -13.15 27.24
C LEU A 72 -8.33 -11.99 26.99
N PRO A 73 -7.27 -12.19 26.20
CA PRO A 73 -6.23 -11.18 25.97
C PRO A 73 -6.74 -9.90 25.27
N LYS A 74 -7.97 -9.91 24.77
CA LYS A 74 -8.62 -8.73 24.17
C LYS A 74 -9.54 -7.98 25.14
N CYS A 75 -9.72 -8.47 26.35
CA CYS A 75 -10.50 -7.81 27.39
C CYS A 75 -9.64 -6.74 28.07
N GLN A 76 -10.09 -5.49 28.09
CA GLN A 76 -9.37 -4.43 28.78
C GLN A 76 -9.68 -4.47 30.26
N ILE A 77 -8.66 -4.50 31.13
CA ILE A 77 -8.83 -4.66 32.58
C ILE A 77 -8.57 -3.33 33.28
N VAL A 78 -9.58 -2.80 33.94
CA VAL A 78 -9.50 -1.60 34.77
C VAL A 78 -9.58 -2.01 36.22
N ILE A 79 -8.52 -1.75 36.95
CA ILE A 79 -8.44 -2.08 38.37
C ILE A 79 -9.06 -0.95 39.22
N ILE A 80 -9.86 -1.33 40.21
CA ILE A 80 -10.47 -0.41 41.17
C ILE A 80 -10.11 -0.90 42.57
N THR A 81 -9.54 -0.07 43.44
CA THR A 81 -9.07 -0.51 44.77
C THR A 81 -9.14 0.61 45.82
N ALA A 82 -9.35 0.23 47.08
CA ALA A 82 -9.30 1.15 48.21
C ALA A 82 -7.86 1.46 48.70
N TYR A 83 -6.87 0.64 48.29
CA TYR A 83 -5.47 0.76 48.74
C TYR A 83 -4.52 0.81 47.56
N GLY A 84 -4.39 2.02 46.98
CA GLY A 84 -3.48 2.26 45.84
C GLY A 84 -2.08 2.64 46.32
N THR A 85 -1.07 1.84 45.96
CA THR A 85 0.33 2.28 46.03
C THR A 85 0.89 2.41 44.61
N ILE A 86 1.81 3.35 44.40
CA ILE A 86 2.51 3.50 43.08
C ILE A 86 3.12 2.16 42.69
N LYS A 87 3.61 1.37 43.66
CA LYS A 87 4.24 0.08 43.39
C LYS A 87 3.24 -0.95 42.85
N SER A 88 2.04 -1.05 43.46
CA SER A 88 0.99 -1.97 42.99
C SER A 88 0.42 -1.57 41.64
N ALA A 89 0.26 -0.28 41.38
CA ALA A 89 -0.16 0.21 40.05
C ALA A 89 0.86 -0.12 38.94
N VAL A 90 2.15 0.05 39.21
CA VAL A 90 3.22 -0.32 38.24
C VAL A 90 3.27 -1.83 38.01
N GLU A 91 3.07 -2.65 39.06
CA GLU A 91 3.04 -4.11 38.93
C GLU A 91 1.82 -4.57 38.11
N ALA A 92 0.65 -4.02 38.37
CA ALA A 92 -0.59 -4.30 37.67
C ALA A 92 -0.47 -3.95 36.17
N THR A 93 0.10 -2.79 35.86
CA THR A 93 0.36 -2.38 34.45
C THR A 93 1.32 -3.34 33.74
N LYS A 94 2.35 -3.84 34.40
CA LYS A 94 3.27 -4.86 33.84
C LYS A 94 2.58 -6.19 33.58
N LEU A 95 1.50 -6.51 34.33
CA LEU A 95 0.71 -7.72 34.17
C LEU A 95 -0.47 -7.56 33.19
N GLY A 96 -0.57 -6.42 32.48
CA GLY A 96 -1.57 -6.20 31.44
C GLY A 96 -2.79 -5.37 31.85
N ALA A 97 -2.83 -4.79 33.06
CA ALA A 97 -3.91 -3.87 33.42
C ALA A 97 -3.86 -2.60 32.56
N TYR A 98 -4.99 -2.23 31.94
CA TYR A 98 -5.14 -1.01 31.15
C TYR A 98 -5.07 0.25 31.99
N ALA A 99 -5.77 0.26 33.14
CA ALA A 99 -5.82 1.40 34.04
C ALA A 99 -5.99 0.96 35.50
N TYR A 100 -5.72 1.89 36.42
CA TYR A 100 -5.81 1.72 37.85
C TYR A 100 -6.51 2.94 38.46
N LEU A 101 -7.61 2.73 39.20
CA LEU A 101 -8.42 3.76 39.82
C LEU A 101 -8.49 3.51 41.36
N GLU A 102 -8.44 4.58 42.12
CA GLU A 102 -8.55 4.51 43.58
C GLU A 102 -9.97 4.81 44.06
N LYS A 103 -10.50 4.00 45.00
CA LYS A 103 -11.80 4.26 45.63
C LYS A 103 -11.68 5.42 46.67
N PRO A 104 -12.62 6.39 46.71
CA PRO A 104 -13.88 6.42 45.94
C PRO A 104 -13.70 6.87 44.49
N VAL A 105 -14.27 6.13 43.54
CA VAL A 105 -14.16 6.39 42.15
C VAL A 105 -15.18 7.45 41.71
N ASP A 106 -14.70 8.49 41.03
CA ASP A 106 -15.57 9.45 40.35
C ASP A 106 -16.25 8.82 39.13
N ASN A 107 -17.56 9.00 38.98
CA ASN A 107 -18.33 8.39 37.93
C ASN A 107 -17.88 8.86 36.53
N ASP A 108 -17.53 10.14 36.40
CA ASP A 108 -17.09 10.69 35.11
C ASP A 108 -15.69 10.18 34.74
N GLU A 109 -14.81 10.02 35.74
CA GLU A 109 -13.49 9.43 35.58
C GLU A 109 -13.58 7.96 35.11
N LEU A 110 -14.46 7.16 35.79
CA LEU A 110 -14.69 5.77 35.41
C LEU A 110 -15.20 5.65 33.97
N LEU A 111 -16.22 6.44 33.62
CA LEU A 111 -16.79 6.44 32.25
C LEU A 111 -15.77 6.87 31.19
N LEU A 112 -14.94 7.86 31.51
CA LEU A 112 -13.85 8.30 30.62
C LEU A 112 -12.83 7.18 30.41
N MET A 113 -12.43 6.47 31.48
CA MET A 113 -11.49 5.34 31.38
C MET A 113 -12.07 4.20 30.55
N ILE A 114 -13.34 3.83 30.82
CA ILE A 114 -14.04 2.80 30.02
C ILE A 114 -14.08 3.18 28.54
N SER A 115 -14.44 4.43 28.23
CA SER A 115 -14.52 4.89 26.83
C SER A 115 -13.16 4.84 26.12
N ARG A 116 -12.09 5.21 26.82
CA ARG A 116 -10.70 5.13 26.28
C ARG A 116 -10.25 3.68 26.10
N ALA A 117 -10.52 2.80 27.07
CA ALA A 117 -10.19 1.38 26.97
C ALA A 117 -10.88 0.71 25.78
N LEU A 118 -12.16 0.99 25.56
CA LEU A 118 -12.92 0.50 24.40
C LEU A 118 -12.38 1.04 23.07
N LYS A 119 -11.97 2.30 23.05
CA LYS A 119 -11.37 2.88 21.85
C LYS A 119 -10.04 2.19 21.49
N VAL A 120 -9.20 1.90 22.47
CA VAL A 120 -7.94 1.15 22.27
C VAL A 120 -8.26 -0.24 21.72
N LYS A 121 -9.18 -0.99 22.33
CA LYS A 121 -9.62 -2.31 21.86
C LYS A 121 -10.10 -2.26 20.40
N THR A 122 -10.92 -1.25 20.05
CA THR A 122 -11.43 -1.10 18.68
C THR A 122 -10.31 -0.84 17.69
N LEU A 123 -9.35 0.03 18.02
CA LEU A 123 -8.19 0.32 17.18
C LEU A 123 -7.27 -0.90 17.01
N GLU A 124 -7.06 -1.67 18.06
CA GLU A 124 -6.28 -2.92 17.98
C GLU A 124 -6.96 -3.95 17.09
N ALA A 125 -8.28 -4.11 17.19
CA ALA A 125 -9.05 -5.00 16.30
C ALA A 125 -8.98 -4.54 14.83
N GLU A 126 -9.14 -3.23 14.57
CA GLU A 126 -9.04 -2.67 13.23
C GLU A 126 -7.64 -2.87 12.62
N VAL A 127 -6.58 -2.68 13.41
CA VAL A 127 -5.20 -2.96 12.99
C VAL A 127 -5.00 -4.44 12.63
N GLU A 128 -5.56 -5.36 13.43
CA GLU A 128 -5.45 -6.81 13.18
C GLU A 128 -6.24 -7.23 11.92
N ASP A 129 -7.43 -6.66 11.72
CA ASP A 129 -8.24 -6.90 10.52
C ASP A 129 -7.52 -6.37 9.27
N LEU A 130 -6.97 -5.16 9.32
CA LEU A 130 -6.18 -4.59 8.22
C LEU A 130 -4.92 -5.41 7.92
N LYS A 131 -4.22 -5.91 8.94
CA LYS A 131 -3.08 -6.81 8.76
C LYS A 131 -3.49 -8.13 8.11
N THR A 132 -4.63 -8.69 8.53
CA THR A 132 -5.17 -9.92 7.98
C THR A 132 -5.56 -9.73 6.50
N GLU A 133 -6.20 -8.61 6.17
CA GLU A 133 -6.54 -8.24 4.79
C GLU A 133 -5.27 -8.08 3.93
N LEU A 134 -4.27 -7.35 4.41
CA LEU A 134 -2.99 -7.20 3.71
C LEU A 134 -2.31 -8.55 3.51
N THR A 135 -2.25 -9.39 4.54
CA THR A 135 -1.63 -10.72 4.44
C THR A 135 -2.38 -11.60 3.45
N SER A 136 -3.72 -11.55 3.44
CA SER A 136 -4.54 -12.30 2.48
C SER A 136 -4.33 -11.81 1.05
N ARG A 137 -4.26 -10.48 0.86
CA ARG A 137 -4.08 -9.84 -0.45
C ARG A 137 -2.73 -10.19 -1.09
N TYR A 138 -1.67 -10.30 -0.29
CA TYR A 138 -0.31 -10.57 -0.77
C TYR A 138 0.14 -12.03 -0.56
N ARG A 139 -0.80 -12.99 -0.44
CA ARG A 139 -0.45 -14.41 -0.51
C ARG A 139 0.19 -14.74 -1.87
N PHE A 140 1.13 -15.65 -1.89
CA PHE A 140 1.75 -16.12 -3.14
C PHE A 140 0.72 -16.61 -4.17
N ALA A 141 -0.38 -17.22 -3.69
CA ALA A 141 -1.48 -17.67 -4.52
C ALA A 141 -2.20 -16.57 -5.30
N ASN A 142 -2.06 -15.31 -4.88
CA ASN A 142 -2.70 -14.16 -5.53
C ASN A 142 -1.81 -13.52 -6.61
N ILE A 143 -0.56 -13.98 -6.77
CA ILE A 143 0.28 -13.58 -7.90
C ILE A 143 -0.09 -14.46 -9.08
N VAL A 144 -0.61 -13.83 -10.13
CA VAL A 144 -1.13 -14.51 -11.31
C VAL A 144 0.00 -15.02 -12.19
N GLY A 145 0.01 -16.32 -12.49
CA GLY A 145 0.96 -16.97 -13.38
C GLY A 145 1.00 -18.48 -13.17
N THR A 146 1.08 -19.23 -14.26
CA THR A 146 1.15 -20.70 -14.27
C THR A 146 2.28 -21.24 -15.14
N SER A 147 2.96 -20.36 -15.86
CA SER A 147 4.09 -20.74 -16.73
C SER A 147 5.22 -21.40 -15.92
N GLY A 148 5.98 -22.28 -16.57
CA GLY A 148 7.13 -22.96 -15.96
C GLY A 148 8.14 -21.99 -15.36
N LYS A 149 8.38 -20.82 -16.03
CA LYS A 149 9.25 -19.77 -15.52
C LYS A 149 8.71 -19.13 -14.23
N MET A 150 7.39 -18.84 -14.16
CA MET A 150 6.79 -18.30 -12.94
C MET A 150 6.75 -19.31 -11.81
N ASN A 151 6.54 -20.58 -12.09
CA ASN A 151 6.62 -21.64 -11.07
C ASN A 151 7.99 -21.70 -10.40
N SER A 152 9.08 -21.54 -11.16
CA SER A 152 10.44 -21.43 -10.61
C SER A 152 10.60 -20.19 -9.72
N VAL A 153 10.01 -19.06 -10.12
CA VAL A 153 9.97 -17.83 -9.29
C VAL A 153 9.23 -18.09 -7.97
N PHE A 154 8.05 -18.70 -8.01
CA PHE A 154 7.28 -19.02 -6.79
C PHE A 154 8.05 -19.94 -5.84
N GLN A 155 8.71 -20.99 -6.36
CA GLN A 155 9.54 -21.86 -5.52
C GLN A 155 10.67 -21.08 -4.84
N MET A 156 11.33 -20.16 -5.56
CA MET A 156 12.38 -19.35 -4.98
C MET A 156 11.82 -18.37 -3.95
N MET A 157 10.68 -17.73 -4.21
CA MET A 157 10.00 -16.84 -3.24
C MET A 157 9.68 -17.57 -1.93
N HIS A 158 9.19 -18.81 -2.00
CA HIS A 158 8.91 -19.63 -0.82
C HIS A 158 10.18 -19.91 0.02
N ARG A 159 11.33 -20.14 -0.64
CA ARG A 159 12.63 -20.33 0.06
C ARG A 159 13.09 -19.00 0.69
N ILE A 160 13.04 -17.92 -0.07
CA ILE A 160 13.49 -16.57 0.35
C ILE A 160 12.65 -16.05 1.53
N ALA A 161 11.36 -16.32 1.57
CA ALA A 161 10.48 -15.87 2.65
C ALA A 161 10.89 -16.43 4.03
N ARG A 162 11.53 -17.60 4.07
CA ARG A 162 11.92 -18.29 5.30
C ARG A 162 13.30 -17.90 5.85
N VAL A 163 14.01 -16.97 5.23
CA VAL A 163 15.35 -16.54 5.62
C VAL A 163 15.45 -15.02 5.73
N GLU A 164 16.37 -14.53 6.58
CA GLU A 164 16.57 -13.10 6.88
C GLU A 164 17.54 -12.38 5.90
N GLY A 165 18.05 -13.06 4.89
CA GLY A 165 19.01 -12.50 3.95
C GLY A 165 18.46 -11.32 3.13
N THR A 166 19.33 -10.44 2.69
CA THR A 166 19.04 -9.37 1.72
C THR A 166 18.61 -10.00 0.39
N VAL A 167 17.58 -9.44 -0.24
CA VAL A 167 17.02 -9.96 -1.48
C VAL A 167 17.19 -8.91 -2.59
N LEU A 168 17.72 -9.31 -3.74
CA LEU A 168 17.79 -8.50 -4.94
C LEU A 168 16.81 -9.07 -5.98
N ILE A 169 15.79 -8.30 -6.33
CA ILE A 169 14.81 -8.64 -7.37
C ILE A 169 15.19 -7.91 -8.65
N THR A 170 15.49 -8.66 -9.71
CA THR A 170 15.84 -8.11 -11.02
C THR A 170 14.76 -8.45 -12.04
N GLY A 171 14.55 -7.58 -13.02
CA GLY A 171 13.58 -7.77 -14.10
C GLY A 171 13.16 -6.43 -14.70
N GLU A 172 12.62 -6.47 -15.90
CA GLU A 172 12.20 -5.29 -16.63
C GLU A 172 11.13 -4.47 -15.87
N SER A 173 10.95 -3.21 -16.29
CA SER A 173 9.87 -2.38 -15.72
C SER A 173 8.51 -3.02 -15.99
N GLY A 174 7.60 -2.93 -15.01
CA GLY A 174 6.24 -3.48 -15.13
C GLY A 174 6.10 -5.00 -14.99
N THR A 175 7.15 -5.75 -14.63
CA THR A 175 7.08 -7.21 -14.41
C THR A 175 6.42 -7.62 -13.09
N GLY A 176 6.23 -6.68 -12.14
CA GLY A 176 5.61 -6.94 -10.83
C GLY A 176 6.58 -7.07 -9.66
N LYS A 177 7.78 -6.48 -9.73
CA LYS A 177 8.82 -6.56 -8.68
C LYS A 177 8.32 -6.15 -7.29
N GLU A 178 7.54 -5.06 -7.20
CA GLU A 178 6.96 -4.62 -5.92
C GLU A 178 5.95 -5.64 -5.35
N LEU A 179 5.09 -6.22 -6.20
CA LEU A 179 4.14 -7.25 -5.79
C LEU A 179 4.85 -8.47 -5.20
N VAL A 180 5.96 -8.89 -5.83
CA VAL A 180 6.81 -9.98 -5.36
C VAL A 180 7.49 -9.62 -4.03
N ALA A 181 8.01 -8.40 -3.87
CA ALA A 181 8.61 -7.95 -2.61
C ALA A 181 7.60 -7.96 -1.46
N ARG A 182 6.38 -7.46 -1.69
CA ARG A 182 5.27 -7.52 -0.73
C ARG A 182 4.93 -8.96 -0.37
N ALA A 183 4.81 -9.85 -1.36
CA ALA A 183 4.52 -11.26 -1.12
C ALA A 183 5.63 -11.94 -0.31
N ILE A 184 6.89 -11.66 -0.54
CA ILE A 184 8.02 -12.16 0.28
C ILE A 184 7.91 -11.68 1.73
N HIS A 185 7.56 -10.42 1.96
CA HIS A 185 7.40 -9.87 3.31
C HIS A 185 6.21 -10.51 4.03
N PHE A 186 4.99 -10.45 3.46
CA PHE A 186 3.76 -10.90 4.12
C PHE A 186 3.66 -12.43 4.30
N ASN A 187 4.50 -13.21 3.61
CA ASN A 187 4.66 -14.66 3.84
C ASN A 187 5.98 -15.00 4.56
N GLY A 188 6.72 -13.98 5.05
CA GLY A 188 8.02 -14.11 5.67
C GLY A 188 8.00 -14.08 7.20
N LEU A 189 9.21 -14.13 7.79
CA LEU A 189 9.42 -14.10 9.24
C LEU A 189 9.06 -12.77 9.88
N ARG A 190 9.04 -11.66 9.12
CA ARG A 190 8.74 -10.30 9.59
C ARG A 190 7.38 -9.79 9.10
N LYS A 191 6.44 -10.70 8.81
CA LYS A 191 5.10 -10.38 8.27
C LYS A 191 4.29 -9.41 9.12
N ASP A 192 4.51 -9.41 10.42
CA ASP A 192 3.81 -8.59 11.42
C ASP A 192 4.48 -7.22 11.60
N GLY A 193 5.71 -7.05 11.10
CA GLY A 193 6.47 -5.80 11.13
C GLY A 193 6.10 -4.83 9.99
N PRO A 194 6.60 -3.60 10.03
CA PRO A 194 6.34 -2.62 8.98
C PRO A 194 6.96 -3.03 7.64
N PHE A 195 6.24 -2.73 6.54
CA PHE A 195 6.75 -2.82 5.17
C PHE A 195 6.86 -1.41 4.58
N VAL A 196 8.07 -0.87 4.55
CA VAL A 196 8.34 0.49 4.08
C VAL A 196 8.83 0.47 2.65
N VAL A 197 8.12 1.16 1.75
CA VAL A 197 8.46 1.24 0.32
C VAL A 197 9.18 2.56 0.04
N VAL A 198 10.30 2.48 -0.67
CA VAL A 198 11.06 3.63 -1.14
C VAL A 198 11.38 3.45 -2.63
N ASN A 199 10.86 4.34 -3.46
CA ASN A 199 11.26 4.39 -4.88
C ASN A 199 12.42 5.37 -5.04
N CYS A 200 13.63 4.84 -5.29
CA CYS A 200 14.86 5.63 -5.39
C CYS A 200 14.88 6.54 -6.62
N GLY A 201 14.20 6.16 -7.69
CA GLY A 201 14.11 6.99 -8.91
C GLY A 201 13.11 8.14 -8.81
N ALA A 202 12.16 8.08 -7.86
CA ALA A 202 11.14 9.12 -7.69
C ALA A 202 11.57 10.26 -6.75
N ILE A 203 12.65 10.06 -5.97
CA ILE A 203 13.15 11.02 -4.99
C ILE A 203 14.30 11.83 -5.64
N PRO A 204 14.27 13.17 -5.57
CA PRO A 204 15.41 13.99 -5.98
C PRO A 204 16.70 13.54 -5.29
N ARG A 205 17.83 13.53 -6.03
CA ARG A 205 19.13 13.02 -5.52
C ARG A 205 19.56 13.69 -4.24
N ASP A 206 19.33 14.99 -4.11
CA ASP A 206 19.72 15.79 -2.94
C ASP A 206 18.90 15.47 -1.69
N LEU A 207 17.70 14.88 -1.83
CA LEU A 207 16.80 14.55 -0.74
C LEU A 207 16.83 13.07 -0.34
N ILE A 208 17.43 12.21 -1.16
CA ILE A 208 17.39 10.76 -0.96
C ILE A 208 18.01 10.33 0.38
N GLU A 209 19.13 10.96 0.78
CA GLU A 209 19.77 10.67 2.05
C GLU A 209 18.91 11.08 3.25
N SER A 210 18.28 12.26 3.17
CA SER A 210 17.36 12.76 4.21
C SER A 210 16.11 11.88 4.33
N GLU A 211 15.56 11.40 3.22
CA GLU A 211 14.43 10.46 3.23
C GLU A 211 14.83 9.10 3.84
N PHE A 212 15.98 8.56 3.47
CA PHE A 212 16.44 7.26 3.95
C PHE A 212 16.78 7.26 5.43
N PHE A 213 17.64 8.21 5.84
CA PHE A 213 18.30 8.20 7.15
C PHE A 213 17.74 9.24 8.12
N GLY A 214 16.85 10.13 7.64
CA GLY A 214 16.39 11.28 8.41
C GLY A 214 17.43 12.41 8.48
N HIS A 215 17.04 13.52 9.06
CA HIS A 215 17.95 14.65 9.29
C HIS A 215 17.78 15.25 10.68
N SER A 216 18.87 15.79 11.22
CA SER A 216 18.86 16.58 12.44
C SER A 216 18.44 18.02 12.14
N LYS A 217 17.90 18.71 13.15
CA LYS A 217 17.58 20.14 13.03
C LYS A 217 18.84 20.92 12.63
N GLY A 218 18.73 21.74 11.56
CA GLY A 218 19.84 22.56 11.06
C GLY A 218 20.78 21.83 10.09
N ALA A 219 20.49 20.62 9.65
CA ALA A 219 21.32 19.87 8.71
C ALA A 219 21.50 20.55 7.34
N PHE A 220 20.50 21.34 6.92
CA PHE A 220 20.51 22.17 5.71
C PHE A 220 19.58 23.38 5.92
N THR A 221 19.59 24.35 4.99
CA THR A 221 18.92 25.67 5.13
C THR A 221 17.45 25.60 5.53
N ASP A 222 16.71 24.56 5.12
CA ASP A 222 15.28 24.37 5.42
C ASP A 222 14.99 23.30 6.49
N ALA A 223 16.00 22.73 7.14
CA ALA A 223 15.87 21.73 8.19
C ALA A 223 15.42 22.35 9.53
N LYS A 224 14.18 22.83 9.62
CA LYS A 224 13.61 23.50 10.81
C LYS A 224 13.32 22.53 11.96
N THR A 225 13.01 21.28 11.65
CA THR A 225 12.67 20.21 12.60
C THR A 225 13.51 18.98 12.32
N GLU A 226 13.70 18.14 13.33
CA GLU A 226 14.27 16.82 13.15
C GLU A 226 13.25 15.89 12.47
N THR A 227 13.71 15.05 11.54
CA THR A 227 12.86 14.09 10.80
C THR A 227 13.36 12.67 10.93
N THR A 228 12.42 11.73 11.09
CA THR A 228 12.69 10.30 11.14
C THR A 228 12.83 9.73 9.73
N GLY A 229 13.90 8.97 9.47
CA GLY A 229 14.17 8.36 8.18
C GLY A 229 13.38 7.05 7.94
N LYS A 230 13.33 6.63 6.67
CA LYS A 230 12.64 5.38 6.26
C LYS A 230 13.25 4.13 6.90
N PHE A 231 14.56 4.10 7.17
CA PHE A 231 15.19 2.99 7.88
C PHE A 231 14.74 2.88 9.34
N GLU A 232 14.56 4.00 10.03
CA GLU A 232 13.99 3.99 11.39
C GLU A 232 12.53 3.50 11.37
N LEU A 233 11.72 3.97 10.39
CA LEU A 233 10.32 3.54 10.23
C LEU A 233 10.20 2.05 9.89
N ALA A 234 11.22 1.46 9.25
CA ALA A 234 11.26 0.05 8.90
C ALA A 234 11.82 -0.85 10.02
N HIS A 235 12.15 -0.29 11.19
CA HIS A 235 12.74 -1.05 12.31
C HIS A 235 11.89 -2.25 12.69
N LYS A 236 12.52 -3.42 12.88
CA LYS A 236 11.89 -4.75 13.10
C LYS A 236 10.99 -5.24 11.94
N GLY A 237 11.04 -4.57 10.80
CA GLY A 237 10.26 -4.90 9.61
C GLY A 237 11.14 -5.11 8.37
N THR A 238 10.62 -4.67 7.24
CA THR A 238 11.27 -4.78 5.93
C THR A 238 11.24 -3.44 5.22
N ILE A 239 12.36 -3.02 4.63
CA ILE A 239 12.42 -1.92 3.68
C ILE A 239 12.53 -2.46 2.26
N PHE A 240 11.71 -1.96 1.35
CA PHE A 240 11.75 -2.26 -0.06
C PHE A 240 12.28 -1.04 -0.82
N LEU A 241 13.43 -1.22 -1.49
CA LEU A 241 14.13 -0.20 -2.27
C LEU A 241 13.90 -0.50 -3.75
N ASP A 242 12.95 0.21 -4.38
CA ASP A 242 12.73 0.09 -5.83
C ASP A 242 13.70 1.01 -6.59
N GLU A 243 14.12 0.57 -7.77
CA GLU A 243 15.08 1.27 -8.63
C GLU A 243 16.40 1.62 -7.92
N VAL A 244 16.95 0.66 -7.15
CA VAL A 244 18.15 0.87 -6.31
C VAL A 244 19.38 1.32 -7.11
N ALA A 245 19.43 1.05 -8.42
CA ALA A 245 20.49 1.50 -9.32
C ALA A 245 20.50 3.03 -9.56
N GLU A 246 19.45 3.75 -9.16
CA GLU A 246 19.37 5.22 -9.29
C GLU A 246 19.99 5.97 -8.11
N LEU A 247 20.46 5.26 -7.07
CA LEU A 247 21.09 5.85 -5.89
C LEU A 247 22.38 6.60 -6.23
N SER A 248 22.55 7.78 -5.64
CA SER A 248 23.82 8.51 -5.68
C SER A 248 24.94 7.74 -4.98
N GLN A 249 26.21 8.01 -5.32
CA GLN A 249 27.36 7.35 -4.70
C GLN A 249 27.38 7.52 -3.17
N ASP A 250 27.01 8.70 -2.66
CA ASP A 250 26.97 8.99 -1.21
C ASP A 250 25.86 8.18 -0.53
N ALA A 251 24.68 8.09 -1.14
CA ALA A 251 23.60 7.24 -0.63
C ALA A 251 23.98 5.75 -0.63
N GLN A 252 24.73 5.28 -1.65
CA GLN A 252 25.24 3.91 -1.71
C GLN A 252 26.19 3.60 -0.55
N VAL A 253 27.08 4.53 -0.18
CA VAL A 253 28.01 4.38 0.97
C VAL A 253 27.23 4.24 2.27
N LYS A 254 26.24 5.10 2.50
CA LYS A 254 25.42 5.05 3.71
C LYS A 254 24.55 3.78 3.77
N LEU A 255 24.00 3.36 2.62
CA LEU A 255 23.26 2.10 2.53
C LEU A 255 24.13 0.90 2.86
N LEU A 256 25.39 0.88 2.37
CA LEU A 256 26.35 -0.19 2.69
C LEU A 256 26.58 -0.29 4.20
N ARG A 257 26.74 0.84 4.90
CA ARG A 257 26.86 0.86 6.36
C ARG A 257 25.61 0.32 7.05
N ALA A 258 24.43 0.77 6.63
CA ALA A 258 23.17 0.28 7.20
C ALA A 258 22.99 -1.24 7.04
N LEU A 259 23.45 -1.81 5.91
CA LEU A 259 23.44 -3.25 5.65
C LEU A 259 24.52 -4.03 6.41
N GLY A 260 25.70 -3.42 6.62
CA GLY A 260 26.85 -4.06 7.25
C GLY A 260 26.79 -4.01 8.77
N GLU A 261 26.63 -2.80 9.29
CA GLU A 261 26.74 -2.48 10.72
C GLU A 261 25.38 -2.52 11.44
N LYS A 262 24.28 -2.55 10.69
CA LYS A 262 22.88 -2.41 11.19
C LYS A 262 22.67 -1.13 11.99
N GLU A 263 23.31 -0.06 11.57
CA GLU A 263 23.27 1.25 12.19
C GLU A 263 23.16 2.33 11.13
N ILE A 264 22.50 3.43 11.50
CA ILE A 264 22.37 4.61 10.66
C ILE A 264 22.77 5.86 11.42
N VAL A 265 23.13 6.92 10.68
CA VAL A 265 23.37 8.26 11.22
C VAL A 265 22.53 9.25 10.43
N LYS A 266 21.79 10.11 11.11
CA LYS A 266 20.97 11.18 10.47
C LYS A 266 21.88 12.18 9.74
N VAL A 267 21.37 12.74 8.67
CA VAL A 267 22.06 13.82 7.94
C VAL A 267 22.28 15.01 8.87
N GLY A 268 23.52 15.49 8.96
CA GLY A 268 23.93 16.56 9.90
C GLY A 268 24.00 16.15 11.36
N GLY A 269 23.77 14.86 11.67
CA GLY A 269 23.91 14.32 13.02
C GLY A 269 25.21 13.53 13.20
N THR A 270 25.53 13.21 14.48
CA THR A 270 26.69 12.37 14.85
C THR A 270 26.28 11.13 15.63
N LYS A 271 25.01 11.06 16.05
CA LYS A 271 24.49 9.94 16.87
C LYS A 271 24.18 8.75 15.97
N THR A 272 24.76 7.60 16.31
CA THR A 272 24.44 6.31 15.71
C THR A 272 23.14 5.76 16.26
N ILE A 273 22.28 5.28 15.37
CA ILE A 273 20.97 4.70 15.69
C ILE A 273 20.96 3.25 15.21
N PRO A 274 20.82 2.24 16.09
CA PRO A 274 20.72 0.86 15.67
C PRO A 274 19.39 0.58 14.96
N VAL A 275 19.47 -0.12 13.82
CA VAL A 275 18.31 -0.49 13.02
C VAL A 275 18.35 -1.97 12.66
N ASP A 276 17.30 -2.69 13.01
CA ASP A 276 17.12 -4.09 12.61
C ASP A 276 16.09 -4.16 11.48
N VAL A 277 16.56 -4.15 10.24
CA VAL A 277 15.71 -4.04 9.05
C VAL A 277 16.13 -5.11 8.03
N ARG A 278 15.15 -5.87 7.53
CA ARG A 278 15.36 -6.72 6.35
C ARG A 278 15.29 -5.86 5.10
N VAL A 279 16.23 -6.01 4.18
CA VAL A 279 16.27 -5.23 2.94
C VAL A 279 15.89 -6.10 1.75
N ILE A 280 14.93 -5.63 0.96
CA ILE A 280 14.58 -6.15 -0.36
C ILE A 280 14.84 -5.02 -1.35
N ALA A 281 15.75 -5.20 -2.30
CA ALA A 281 16.06 -4.24 -3.34
C ALA A 281 15.53 -4.71 -4.68
N ALA A 282 15.11 -3.79 -5.55
CA ALA A 282 14.68 -4.08 -6.90
C ALA A 282 15.34 -3.15 -7.92
N THR A 283 15.58 -3.65 -9.12
CA THR A 283 16.09 -2.86 -10.23
C THR A 283 15.70 -3.48 -11.59
N ASN A 284 15.58 -2.64 -12.60
CA ASN A 284 15.46 -3.04 -14.00
C ASN A 284 16.81 -2.98 -14.73
N LYS A 285 17.87 -2.40 -14.12
CA LYS A 285 19.21 -2.33 -14.69
C LYS A 285 20.03 -3.56 -14.32
N LYS A 286 20.99 -3.90 -15.15
CA LYS A 286 22.00 -4.93 -14.86
C LYS A 286 23.09 -4.32 -14.01
N LEU A 287 23.05 -4.60 -12.69
CA LEU A 287 23.97 -3.99 -11.73
C LEU A 287 25.43 -4.33 -11.99
N ASP A 288 25.73 -5.50 -12.54
CA ASP A 288 27.09 -5.90 -12.96
C ASP A 288 27.65 -4.98 -14.07
N GLU A 289 26.79 -4.52 -15.00
CA GLU A 289 27.17 -3.52 -16.01
C GLU A 289 27.35 -2.13 -15.38
N GLU A 290 26.48 -1.74 -14.44
CA GLU A 290 26.56 -0.45 -13.77
C GLU A 290 27.80 -0.37 -12.83
N VAL A 291 28.23 -1.49 -12.24
CA VAL A 291 29.50 -1.59 -11.50
C VAL A 291 30.69 -1.35 -12.44
N LYS A 292 30.71 -2.00 -13.61
CA LYS A 292 31.78 -1.81 -14.62
C LYS A 292 31.88 -0.36 -15.11
N LYS A 293 30.75 0.36 -15.18
CA LYS A 293 30.69 1.78 -15.56
C LYS A 293 31.06 2.73 -14.41
N GLY A 294 31.25 2.23 -13.19
CA GLY A 294 31.50 3.03 -11.99
C GLY A 294 30.29 3.76 -11.44
N HIS A 295 29.07 3.45 -11.92
CA HIS A 295 27.83 4.06 -11.43
C HIS A 295 27.30 3.40 -10.16
N PHE A 296 27.68 2.14 -9.94
CA PHE A 296 27.29 1.37 -8.77
C PHE A 296 28.52 0.76 -8.09
N ARG A 297 28.54 0.75 -6.75
CA ARG A 297 29.66 0.20 -6.00
C ARG A 297 29.64 -1.32 -5.97
N GLU A 298 30.76 -1.94 -6.17
CA GLU A 298 30.91 -3.40 -6.17
C GLU A 298 30.64 -4.02 -4.79
N ASP A 299 31.10 -3.37 -3.72
CA ASP A 299 30.88 -3.81 -2.34
C ASP A 299 29.38 -3.83 -1.97
N LEU A 300 28.64 -2.81 -2.38
CA LEU A 300 27.19 -2.74 -2.18
C LEU A 300 26.47 -3.80 -3.01
N TYR A 301 26.89 -4.02 -4.26
CA TYR A 301 26.30 -5.06 -5.11
C TYR A 301 26.35 -6.44 -4.44
N PHE A 302 27.51 -6.87 -3.96
CA PHE A 302 27.65 -8.17 -3.26
C PHE A 302 26.83 -8.22 -1.97
N ARG A 303 26.65 -7.10 -1.27
CA ARG A 303 25.86 -7.06 -0.05
C ARG A 303 24.35 -7.11 -0.32
N LEU A 304 23.89 -6.59 -1.48
CA LEU A 304 22.50 -6.66 -1.93
C LEU A 304 22.17 -8.01 -2.59
N ALA A 305 23.07 -8.59 -3.37
CA ALA A 305 22.86 -9.78 -4.18
C ALA A 305 23.04 -11.10 -3.43
N VAL A 306 22.80 -11.13 -2.09
CA VAL A 306 22.89 -12.36 -1.29
C VAL A 306 21.86 -13.41 -1.74
N LEU A 307 20.63 -12.98 -1.95
CA LEU A 307 19.57 -13.82 -2.53
C LEU A 307 19.04 -13.09 -3.77
N SER A 308 19.26 -13.68 -4.94
CA SER A 308 18.83 -13.09 -6.20
C SER A 308 17.58 -13.76 -6.75
N LEU A 309 16.62 -12.95 -7.20
CA LEU A 309 15.39 -13.40 -7.82
C LEU A 309 15.17 -12.65 -9.14
N TYR A 310 15.13 -13.37 -10.24
CA TYR A 310 14.86 -12.81 -11.57
C TYR A 310 13.40 -12.99 -11.96
N LEU A 311 12.73 -11.90 -12.34
CA LEU A 311 11.37 -11.91 -12.88
C LEU A 311 11.41 -11.88 -14.40
N PRO A 312 10.88 -12.93 -15.07
CA PRO A 312 10.88 -13.00 -16.51
C PRO A 312 9.95 -11.93 -17.12
N PRO A 313 10.32 -11.30 -18.24
CA PRO A 313 9.44 -10.40 -18.96
C PRO A 313 8.23 -11.16 -19.53
N LEU A 314 7.13 -10.44 -19.82
CA LEU A 314 5.86 -11.05 -20.19
C LEU A 314 5.95 -11.83 -21.53
N ARG A 315 6.77 -11.36 -22.49
CA ARG A 315 7.04 -12.06 -23.75
C ARG A 315 7.67 -13.45 -23.57
N ASP A 316 8.30 -13.71 -22.44
CA ASP A 316 8.92 -14.99 -22.09
C ASP A 316 8.00 -15.94 -21.32
N ARG A 317 6.77 -15.48 -21.02
CA ARG A 317 5.71 -16.22 -20.30
C ARG A 317 4.34 -15.94 -20.91
N THR A 318 4.24 -15.99 -22.22
CA THR A 318 3.01 -15.70 -22.98
C THR A 318 1.84 -16.59 -22.59
N GLU A 319 2.11 -17.78 -22.02
CA GLU A 319 1.12 -18.71 -21.44
C GLU A 319 0.33 -18.07 -20.29
N ASP A 320 0.90 -17.07 -19.60
CA ASP A 320 0.24 -16.37 -18.50
C ASP A 320 -0.71 -15.25 -18.96
N ILE A 321 -0.62 -14.83 -20.23
CA ILE A 321 -1.41 -13.70 -20.76
C ILE A 321 -2.91 -13.92 -20.61
N PRO A 322 -3.49 -15.07 -21.00
CA PRO A 322 -4.94 -15.28 -20.85
C PRO A 322 -5.40 -15.18 -19.39
N LEU A 323 -4.62 -15.75 -18.46
CA LEU A 323 -4.93 -15.74 -17.03
C LEU A 323 -4.83 -14.31 -16.43
N LEU A 324 -3.83 -13.54 -16.87
CA LEU A 324 -3.67 -12.13 -16.50
C LEU A 324 -4.84 -11.28 -17.02
N CYS A 325 -5.24 -11.50 -18.26
CA CYS A 325 -6.39 -10.84 -18.87
C CYS A 325 -7.68 -11.12 -18.09
N GLU A 326 -7.96 -12.38 -17.76
CA GLU A 326 -9.11 -12.77 -16.96
C GLU A 326 -9.08 -12.10 -15.57
N HIS A 327 -7.91 -12.05 -14.94
CA HIS A 327 -7.72 -11.36 -13.67
C HIS A 327 -8.07 -9.87 -13.77
N PHE A 328 -7.59 -9.16 -14.80
CA PHE A 328 -7.86 -7.74 -15.00
C PHE A 328 -9.32 -7.47 -15.37
N LEU A 329 -9.94 -8.32 -16.18
CA LEU A 329 -11.38 -8.24 -16.46
C LEU A 329 -12.19 -8.30 -15.17
N LYS A 330 -11.93 -9.28 -14.31
CA LYS A 330 -12.60 -9.42 -13.01
C LYS A 330 -12.35 -8.21 -12.10
N LYS A 331 -11.12 -7.72 -12.07
CA LYS A 331 -10.73 -6.56 -11.25
C LYS A 331 -11.52 -5.30 -11.64
N TYR A 332 -11.67 -5.02 -12.92
CA TYR A 332 -12.25 -3.77 -13.41
C TYR A 332 -13.76 -3.85 -13.73
N SER A 333 -14.36 -5.03 -13.83
CA SER A 333 -15.79 -5.20 -14.08
C SER A 333 -16.66 -4.46 -13.06
N GLY A 334 -16.31 -4.54 -11.77
CA GLY A 334 -17.03 -3.84 -10.71
C GLY A 334 -16.87 -2.31 -10.78
N GLU A 335 -15.67 -1.84 -11.10
CA GLU A 335 -15.32 -0.42 -11.17
C GLU A 335 -16.02 0.27 -12.36
N LEU A 336 -15.97 -0.37 -13.53
CA LEU A 336 -16.55 0.15 -14.77
C LEU A 336 -18.05 -0.14 -14.90
N LYS A 337 -18.63 -0.96 -14.00
CA LYS A 337 -20.02 -1.45 -14.09
C LYS A 337 -20.34 -2.06 -15.46
N LYS A 338 -19.37 -2.76 -16.05
CA LYS A 338 -19.47 -3.48 -17.32
C LYS A 338 -19.27 -4.96 -17.09
N GLU A 339 -20.21 -5.78 -17.52
CA GLU A 339 -20.12 -7.25 -17.46
C GLU A 339 -19.47 -7.79 -18.75
N ILE A 340 -18.15 -7.72 -18.84
CA ILE A 340 -17.41 -8.35 -19.94
C ILE A 340 -17.08 -9.78 -19.52
N LYS A 341 -17.64 -10.76 -20.23
CA LYS A 341 -17.59 -12.18 -19.89
C LYS A 341 -16.29 -12.89 -20.33
N GLY A 342 -15.54 -12.27 -21.26
CA GLY A 342 -14.32 -12.90 -21.79
C GLY A 342 -13.65 -12.09 -22.89
N ILE A 343 -12.64 -12.69 -23.48
CA ILE A 343 -11.86 -12.15 -24.60
C ILE A 343 -11.96 -13.16 -25.75
N SER A 344 -12.15 -12.70 -26.99
CA SER A 344 -12.20 -13.57 -28.16
C SER A 344 -10.81 -14.20 -28.43
N GLU A 345 -10.78 -15.35 -29.10
CA GLU A 345 -9.51 -16.04 -29.39
C GLU A 345 -8.62 -15.18 -30.32
N GLU A 346 -9.21 -14.47 -31.28
CA GLU A 346 -8.50 -13.55 -32.18
C GLU A 346 -7.83 -12.43 -31.38
N ALA A 347 -8.52 -11.85 -30.41
CA ALA A 347 -7.96 -10.84 -29.52
C ALA A 347 -6.85 -11.41 -28.63
N LEU A 348 -7.03 -12.63 -28.10
CA LEU A 348 -5.99 -13.32 -27.31
C LEU A 348 -4.74 -13.63 -28.14
N GLU A 349 -4.90 -14.04 -29.41
CA GLU A 349 -3.75 -14.24 -30.30
C GLU A 349 -2.98 -12.95 -30.55
N SER A 350 -3.70 -11.84 -30.78
CA SER A 350 -3.07 -10.53 -30.95
C SER A 350 -2.30 -10.10 -29.72
N LEU A 351 -2.87 -10.34 -28.51
CA LEU A 351 -2.21 -10.08 -27.24
C LEU A 351 -0.98 -10.98 -27.01
N ARG A 352 -1.01 -12.27 -27.42
CA ARG A 352 0.13 -13.19 -27.30
C ARG A 352 1.31 -12.83 -28.24
N ARG A 353 1.01 -12.27 -29.41
CA ARG A 353 2.04 -11.89 -30.43
C ARG A 353 2.77 -10.60 -30.07
N TYR A 354 2.18 -9.74 -29.28
CA TYR A 354 2.78 -8.46 -28.91
C TYR A 354 3.95 -8.63 -27.93
N ALA A 355 4.99 -7.80 -28.06
CA ALA A 355 6.25 -7.96 -27.32
C ALA A 355 6.23 -7.45 -25.88
N TRP A 356 5.22 -6.68 -25.51
CA TRP A 356 4.99 -6.15 -24.16
C TRP A 356 6.19 -5.43 -23.54
N PRO A 357 6.70 -4.33 -24.13
CA PRO A 357 7.82 -3.58 -23.55
C PRO A 357 7.55 -3.05 -22.15
N GLY A 358 6.29 -2.73 -21.82
CA GLY A 358 5.84 -2.34 -20.48
C GLY A 358 5.33 -3.51 -19.63
N ASN A 359 5.50 -4.76 -20.10
CA ASN A 359 5.17 -5.99 -19.40
C ASN A 359 3.72 -6.02 -18.87
N VAL A 360 3.52 -6.51 -17.63
CA VAL A 360 2.20 -6.67 -17.01
C VAL A 360 1.50 -5.33 -16.81
N ARG A 361 2.26 -4.25 -16.51
CA ARG A 361 1.68 -2.91 -16.34
C ARG A 361 1.08 -2.39 -17.65
N GLU A 362 1.72 -2.66 -18.78
CA GLU A 362 1.18 -2.31 -20.09
C GLU A 362 -0.05 -3.16 -20.45
N LEU A 363 0.01 -4.47 -20.20
CA LEU A 363 -1.13 -5.36 -20.41
C LEU A 363 -2.34 -4.91 -19.57
N GLU A 364 -2.16 -4.58 -18.30
CA GLU A 364 -3.19 -4.05 -17.43
C GLU A 364 -3.85 -2.79 -18.00
N ASN A 365 -3.04 -1.83 -18.47
CA ASN A 365 -3.53 -0.61 -19.09
C ASN A 365 -4.30 -0.90 -20.40
N VAL A 366 -3.79 -1.80 -21.24
CA VAL A 366 -4.46 -2.20 -22.50
C VAL A 366 -5.82 -2.83 -22.23
N ILE A 367 -5.90 -3.75 -21.27
CA ILE A 367 -7.19 -4.37 -20.91
C ILE A 367 -8.16 -3.33 -20.37
N TYR A 368 -7.71 -2.44 -19.48
CA TYR A 368 -8.53 -1.35 -18.96
C TYR A 368 -9.05 -0.43 -20.08
N GLU A 369 -8.17 0.03 -20.99
CA GLU A 369 -8.51 0.84 -22.16
C GLU A 369 -9.53 0.13 -23.05
N SER A 370 -9.30 -1.15 -23.34
CA SER A 370 -10.19 -1.98 -24.17
C SER A 370 -11.57 -2.15 -23.52
N MET A 371 -11.62 -2.36 -22.19
CA MET A 371 -12.90 -2.43 -21.46
C MET A 371 -13.69 -1.12 -21.51
N VAL A 372 -13.00 0.03 -21.46
CA VAL A 372 -13.66 1.35 -21.56
C VAL A 372 -14.26 1.53 -22.94
N LEU A 373 -13.54 1.17 -24.00
CA LEU A 373 -13.94 1.36 -25.40
C LEU A 373 -14.97 0.31 -25.89
N CYS A 374 -14.94 -0.89 -25.33
CA CYS A 374 -15.84 -1.99 -25.73
C CYS A 374 -17.26 -1.74 -25.23
N ASN A 375 -18.25 -1.93 -26.11
CA ASN A 375 -19.66 -1.88 -25.77
C ASN A 375 -20.31 -3.26 -25.67
N ASP A 376 -19.59 -4.30 -26.07
CA ASP A 376 -20.06 -5.69 -26.14
C ASP A 376 -19.75 -6.45 -24.85
N MET A 377 -20.38 -7.60 -24.68
CA MET A 377 -20.15 -8.50 -23.53
C MET A 377 -18.84 -9.30 -23.64
N SER A 378 -18.10 -9.18 -24.73
CA SER A 378 -16.80 -9.84 -24.98
C SER A 378 -15.83 -8.85 -25.61
N LEU A 379 -14.57 -8.85 -25.15
CA LEU A 379 -13.51 -8.10 -25.81
C LEU A 379 -13.10 -8.83 -27.09
N ASP A 380 -13.44 -8.23 -28.23
CA ASP A 380 -12.97 -8.66 -29.55
C ASP A 380 -11.71 -7.88 -29.97
N GLU A 381 -11.14 -8.27 -31.12
CA GLU A 381 -9.96 -7.59 -31.65
C GLU A 381 -10.24 -6.10 -31.94
N ASN A 382 -11.48 -5.72 -32.25
CA ASN A 382 -11.85 -4.33 -32.56
C ASN A 382 -11.75 -3.43 -31.32
N CYS A 383 -11.95 -3.97 -30.14
CA CYS A 383 -11.80 -3.26 -28.86
C CYS A 383 -10.33 -3.02 -28.48
N LEU A 384 -9.37 -3.73 -29.09
CA LEU A 384 -7.96 -3.57 -28.79
C LEU A 384 -7.37 -2.30 -29.42
N PRO A 385 -6.42 -1.62 -28.76
CA PRO A 385 -5.69 -0.50 -29.34
C PRO A 385 -4.95 -0.88 -30.62
N LEU A 386 -4.85 0.07 -31.56
CA LEU A 386 -4.21 -0.15 -32.86
C LEU A 386 -2.78 -0.69 -32.78
N ARG A 387 -2.01 -0.25 -31.76
CA ARG A 387 -0.64 -0.73 -31.51
C ARG A 387 -0.55 -2.25 -31.27
N ILE A 388 -1.59 -2.84 -30.70
CA ILE A 388 -1.66 -4.29 -30.45
C ILE A 388 -2.01 -5.03 -31.74
N LYS A 389 -2.99 -4.53 -32.50
CA LYS A 389 -3.45 -5.11 -33.78
C LYS A 389 -2.36 -5.13 -34.84
N SER A 390 -1.61 -4.04 -34.97
CA SER A 390 -0.60 -3.88 -36.02
C SER A 390 0.67 -4.70 -35.77
N GLY A 391 0.88 -5.24 -34.56
CA GLY A 391 2.14 -5.88 -34.18
C GLY A 391 3.36 -4.95 -34.30
N ALA A 392 3.14 -3.69 -34.67
CA ALA A 392 4.19 -2.72 -34.84
C ALA A 392 4.73 -2.30 -33.48
N LEU A 393 5.98 -2.60 -33.23
CA LEU A 393 6.80 -1.95 -32.22
C LEU A 393 6.89 -0.45 -32.56
N THR A 394 5.87 0.32 -32.27
CA THR A 394 6.05 1.77 -32.11
C THR A 394 6.87 1.89 -30.84
N THR A 395 8.18 1.93 -31.01
CA THR A 395 9.11 2.21 -29.93
C THR A 395 8.72 3.54 -29.33
N LEU A 396 8.36 3.54 -28.04
CA LEU A 396 8.23 4.75 -27.22
C LEU A 396 9.54 5.59 -27.20
N ALA A 397 10.55 5.17 -27.96
CA ALA A 397 11.84 5.81 -28.11
C ALA A 397 11.84 7.04 -29.04
N ASP A 398 10.80 7.28 -29.84
CA ASP A 398 10.75 8.43 -30.75
C ASP A 398 9.99 9.66 -30.19
N GLU A 399 9.32 9.53 -29.03
CA GLU A 399 8.67 10.67 -28.36
C GLU A 399 9.51 11.31 -27.24
N ASP A 400 10.66 10.72 -26.87
CA ASP A 400 11.47 11.17 -25.69
C ASP A 400 12.71 12.01 -26.07
N ARG A 401 12.75 12.54 -27.29
CA ARG A 401 13.72 13.61 -27.65
C ARG A 401 13.10 14.99 -27.44
N GLY A 402 12.83 15.30 -26.21
CA GLY A 402 12.47 16.67 -25.81
C GLY A 402 11.46 16.71 -24.67
N PHE A 403 11.98 16.88 -23.52
CA PHE A 403 11.49 17.53 -22.29
C PHE A 403 11.73 16.68 -21.05
N GLY A 404 12.55 17.26 -20.19
CA GLY A 404 12.86 16.74 -18.87
C GLY A 404 11.66 16.72 -17.92
N GLN A 405 11.76 15.83 -16.96
CA GLN A 405 11.13 15.79 -15.63
C GLN A 405 9.62 16.08 -15.57
N GLY A 406 8.82 15.02 -15.39
CA GLY A 406 7.43 15.14 -14.94
C GLY A 406 6.64 13.85 -15.17
N ARG A 407 6.08 13.30 -14.09
CA ARG A 407 5.16 12.15 -14.09
C ARG A 407 4.16 12.22 -15.26
N PRO A 408 3.88 11.13 -16.00
CA PRO A 408 2.80 11.12 -16.97
C PRO A 408 1.47 11.26 -16.23
N ASN A 409 0.92 12.46 -16.31
CA ASN A 409 -0.41 12.75 -15.79
C ASN A 409 -1.42 12.22 -16.82
N ILE A 410 -2.00 11.05 -16.58
CA ILE A 410 -2.99 10.37 -17.44
C ILE A 410 -4.13 11.32 -17.84
N LYS A 411 -4.49 12.28 -16.98
CA LYS A 411 -5.45 13.35 -17.30
C LYS A 411 -4.99 14.25 -18.46
N ASN A 412 -3.70 14.47 -18.64
CA ASN A 412 -3.18 15.32 -19.73
C ASN A 412 -3.11 14.57 -21.07
N SER A 413 -2.87 13.26 -21.07
CA SER A 413 -2.88 12.44 -22.29
C SER A 413 -4.29 12.34 -22.89
N LEU A 414 -5.29 12.00 -22.08
CA LEU A 414 -6.69 11.96 -22.51
C LEU A 414 -7.20 13.33 -22.98
N ARG A 415 -6.79 14.40 -22.31
CA ARG A 415 -7.17 15.78 -22.69
C ARG A 415 -6.52 16.19 -24.02
N LYS A 416 -5.31 15.75 -24.29
CA LYS A 416 -4.59 16.00 -25.57
C LYS A 416 -5.22 15.23 -26.73
N THR A 417 -5.55 13.95 -26.52
CA THR A 417 -6.21 13.11 -27.52
C THR A 417 -7.64 13.58 -27.81
N ALA A 418 -8.38 13.99 -26.80
CA ALA A 418 -9.71 14.56 -26.96
C ALA A 418 -9.67 15.93 -27.68
N LEU A 419 -8.67 16.78 -27.38
CA LEU A 419 -8.44 18.04 -28.08
C LEU A 419 -8.12 17.80 -29.57
N GLN A 420 -7.25 16.84 -29.87
CA GLN A 420 -6.84 16.52 -31.22
C GLN A 420 -7.99 15.90 -32.05
N ALA A 421 -8.82 15.06 -31.43
CA ALA A 421 -10.04 14.54 -32.06
C ALA A 421 -11.07 15.66 -32.32
N ALA A 422 -11.23 16.59 -31.39
CA ALA A 422 -12.10 17.75 -31.57
C ALA A 422 -11.59 18.69 -32.67
N GLU A 423 -10.29 18.96 -32.77
CA GLU A 423 -9.68 19.76 -33.83
C GLU A 423 -9.84 19.10 -35.21
N ASN A 424 -9.68 17.80 -35.31
CA ASN A 424 -9.86 17.05 -36.58
C ASN A 424 -11.34 17.06 -37.02
N ALA A 425 -12.28 16.89 -36.08
CA ALA A 425 -13.71 16.97 -36.37
C ALA A 425 -14.13 18.39 -36.80
N GLU A 426 -13.61 19.42 -36.13
CA GLU A 426 -13.87 20.82 -36.48
C GLU A 426 -13.29 21.18 -37.86
N LYS A 427 -12.08 20.71 -38.19
CA LYS A 427 -11.46 20.86 -39.50
C LYS A 427 -12.33 20.27 -40.61
N ALA A 428 -12.79 19.02 -40.43
CA ALA A 428 -13.67 18.34 -41.39
C ALA A 428 -15.00 19.08 -41.63
N LEU A 429 -15.60 19.63 -40.54
CA LEU A 429 -16.84 20.42 -40.63
C LEU A 429 -16.65 21.74 -41.39
N ILE A 430 -15.52 22.44 -41.15
CA ILE A 430 -15.20 23.69 -41.85
C ILE A 430 -14.90 23.42 -43.34
N GLU A 431 -14.17 22.39 -43.65
CA GLU A 431 -13.89 21.99 -45.05
C GLU A 431 -15.17 21.61 -45.79
N LYS A 432 -16.09 20.89 -45.14
CA LYS A 432 -17.40 20.55 -45.73
C LYS A 432 -18.22 21.79 -46.03
N ALA A 433 -18.34 22.69 -45.04
CA ALA A 433 -19.13 23.93 -45.23
C ALA A 433 -18.51 24.86 -46.26
N LEU A 434 -17.20 24.92 -46.42
CA LEU A 434 -16.54 25.67 -47.49
C LEU A 434 -16.79 25.08 -48.87
N ARG A 435 -16.82 23.75 -49.01
CA ARG A 435 -17.19 23.08 -50.29
C ARG A 435 -18.63 23.32 -50.69
N GLU A 436 -19.55 23.18 -49.74
CA GLU A 436 -21.01 23.43 -49.96
C GLU A 436 -21.29 24.88 -50.29
N ALA A 437 -20.50 25.82 -49.79
CA ALA A 437 -20.57 27.24 -50.08
C ALA A 437 -19.74 27.71 -51.31
N ASN A 438 -19.19 26.78 -52.13
CA ASN A 438 -18.31 27.08 -53.28
C ASN A 438 -17.19 28.08 -52.93
N GLY A 439 -16.56 27.94 -51.74
CA GLY A 439 -15.48 28.81 -51.29
C GLY A 439 -15.94 30.16 -50.70
N ASN A 440 -17.23 30.46 -50.68
CA ASN A 440 -17.74 31.72 -50.10
C ASN A 440 -17.71 31.66 -48.57
N LYS A 441 -16.71 32.30 -47.94
CA LYS A 441 -16.47 32.33 -46.50
C LYS A 441 -17.64 32.95 -45.68
N THR A 442 -18.42 33.85 -46.31
CA THR A 442 -19.55 34.47 -45.62
C THR A 442 -20.74 33.52 -45.51
N LEU A 443 -21.03 32.77 -46.60
CA LEU A 443 -22.07 31.73 -46.61
C LEU A 443 -21.69 30.55 -45.72
N ALA A 444 -20.43 30.09 -45.78
CA ALA A 444 -19.93 29.03 -44.92
C ALA A 444 -20.01 29.40 -43.41
N ALA A 445 -19.69 30.65 -43.05
CA ALA A 445 -19.84 31.13 -41.65
C ALA A 445 -21.28 31.11 -41.17
N LYS A 446 -22.22 31.49 -42.06
CA LYS A 446 -23.67 31.49 -41.77
C LYS A 446 -24.18 30.04 -41.63
N ALA A 447 -23.74 29.11 -42.47
CA ALA A 447 -24.11 27.71 -42.39
C ALA A 447 -23.57 27.03 -41.10
N LEU A 448 -22.41 27.42 -40.61
CA LEU A 448 -21.80 26.94 -39.36
C LEU A 448 -22.30 27.70 -38.10
N GLY A 449 -23.17 28.72 -38.25
CA GLY A 449 -23.66 29.50 -37.11
C GLY A 449 -22.59 30.35 -36.41
N VAL A 450 -21.49 30.71 -37.09
CA VAL A 450 -20.37 31.47 -36.50
C VAL A 450 -20.15 32.79 -37.23
N SER A 451 -19.47 33.75 -36.57
CA SER A 451 -19.09 34.99 -37.23
C SER A 451 -18.04 34.79 -38.31
N ARG A 452 -18.05 35.60 -39.36
CA ARG A 452 -17.04 35.59 -40.42
C ARG A 452 -15.62 35.73 -39.89
N LYS A 453 -15.45 36.56 -38.83
CA LYS A 453 -14.15 36.74 -38.15
C LYS A 453 -13.68 35.48 -37.42
N THR A 454 -14.60 34.79 -36.75
CA THR A 454 -14.32 33.50 -36.06
C THR A 454 -13.96 32.43 -37.05
N LEU A 455 -14.68 32.29 -38.16
CA LEU A 455 -14.33 31.31 -39.22
C LEU A 455 -12.98 31.59 -39.83
N PHE A 456 -12.66 32.84 -40.12
CA PHE A 456 -11.37 33.25 -40.69
C PHE A 456 -10.20 32.89 -39.77
N ASN A 457 -10.34 33.16 -38.46
CA ASN A 457 -9.32 32.83 -37.46
C ASN A 457 -9.12 31.30 -37.36
N LYS A 458 -10.20 30.49 -37.43
CA LYS A 458 -10.13 29.04 -37.37
C LYS A 458 -9.53 28.43 -38.64
N ILE A 459 -9.84 28.94 -39.84
CA ILE A 459 -9.21 28.52 -41.12
C ILE A 459 -7.69 28.74 -41.04
N LYS A 460 -7.26 29.91 -40.48
CA LYS A 460 -5.85 30.22 -40.34
C LYS A 460 -5.16 29.32 -39.32
N ALA A 461 -5.80 29.08 -38.14
CA ALA A 461 -5.29 28.25 -37.08
C ALA A 461 -5.15 26.77 -37.49
N LEU A 462 -6.15 26.21 -38.22
CA LEU A 462 -6.22 24.83 -38.65
C LEU A 462 -5.52 24.58 -40.01
N ARG A 463 -4.91 25.60 -40.61
CA ARG A 463 -4.22 25.56 -41.90
C ARG A 463 -5.04 24.95 -43.04
N ILE A 464 -6.32 25.28 -43.11
CA ILE A 464 -7.24 24.80 -44.14
C ILE A 464 -6.98 25.62 -45.44
N PRO A 465 -6.75 24.94 -46.58
CA PRO A 465 -6.62 25.65 -47.87
C PRO A 465 -7.93 26.39 -48.20
N GLY A 466 -7.85 27.68 -48.37
CA GLY A 466 -8.99 28.58 -48.49
C GLY A 466 -9.38 28.92 -49.90
#